data_a835b1cb48e04bfda1484835a9c8b0de
#
_entry.id   a835b1cb48e04bfda1484835a9c8b0de
#
_cell.length_a   1.000
_cell.length_b   1.000
_cell.length_c   1.000
_cell.angle_alpha   90.00
_cell.angle_beta   90.00
_cell.angle_gamma   90.00
#
_symmetry.space_group_name_H-M   'P 1'
#
loop_
_entity.id
_entity.type
_entity.pdbx_description
1 polymer ?
#
loop_
_entity_poly.entity_id
_entity_poly.type
_entity_poly.pdbx_seq_one_letter_code
_entity_poly.pdbx_strand_id
1 'polypeptide(L)'
;NMKFRLTDLVQREHHYGIVDEVDSILIDEARTPLIISGPTDESTSLYYKLDKLVRRFHKDSHFQVDEKTRTVSILEGGVAEAEKFLNVSNLYDLAHMELVHHINQALRAHQLFKRDVDYMVKDGKVIIVAEVTGRLMPGRRYSDGLHQALEAKENVRIEEEYQTLASITFQNYFRMYKKLAGMTGTAATE
;
A
#
# COMPACT_ATOMS: atom_id res chain seq x y z
N ASN A 1 16.71 -0.58 -15.94
CA ASN A 1 16.36 -1.98 -15.71
C ASN A 1 16.87 -2.46 -14.35
N MET A 2 16.32 -1.89 -13.28
CA MET A 2 16.59 -2.37 -11.92
C MET A 2 16.10 -3.83 -11.77
N LYS A 3 16.90 -4.65 -11.09
CA LYS A 3 16.58 -6.06 -10.81
C LYS A 3 16.91 -6.35 -9.35
N PHE A 4 16.25 -7.37 -8.78
CA PHE A 4 16.48 -7.77 -7.39
C PHE A 4 17.84 -8.47 -7.17
N ARG A 5 18.38 -9.13 -8.20
CA ARG A 5 19.66 -9.83 -8.14
C ARG A 5 20.67 -9.14 -9.04
N LEU A 6 21.90 -9.00 -8.56
CA LEU A 6 23.01 -8.42 -9.35
C LEU A 6 23.29 -9.20 -10.64
N THR A 7 23.09 -10.52 -10.61
CA THR A 7 23.27 -11.39 -11.78
C THR A 7 22.30 -11.11 -12.92
N ASP A 8 21.14 -10.53 -12.60
CA ASP A 8 20.07 -10.26 -13.56
C ASP A 8 20.18 -8.85 -14.17
N LEU A 9 21.14 -8.06 -13.71
CA LEU A 9 21.38 -6.71 -14.24
C LEU A 9 21.93 -6.80 -15.67
N VAL A 10 21.25 -6.16 -16.60
CA VAL A 10 21.73 -5.98 -17.98
C VAL A 10 22.77 -4.87 -18.10
N GLN A 11 22.71 -3.91 -17.19
CA GLN A 11 23.64 -2.80 -17.13
C GLN A 11 24.77 -3.15 -16.15
N ARG A 12 26.01 -2.90 -16.56
CA ARG A 12 27.21 -3.13 -15.77
C ARG A 12 27.58 -1.86 -14.99
N GLU A 13 28.89 -1.61 -14.80
CA GLU A 13 29.35 -0.39 -14.15
C GLU A 13 29.07 0.88 -14.98
N HIS A 14 28.88 1.99 -14.28
CA HIS A 14 28.57 3.29 -14.88
C HIS A 14 29.85 4.07 -15.21
N HIS A 15 30.57 3.64 -16.23
CA HIS A 15 31.84 4.28 -16.62
C HIS A 15 31.64 5.56 -17.43
N TYR A 16 30.85 5.48 -18.50
CA TYR A 16 30.61 6.58 -19.42
C TYR A 16 29.18 6.49 -19.98
N GLY A 17 28.49 7.62 -20.04
CA GLY A 17 27.17 7.73 -20.64
C GLY A 17 27.07 8.98 -21.53
N ILE A 18 26.27 8.89 -22.58
CA ILE A 18 25.86 10.02 -23.39
C ILE A 18 24.35 10.13 -23.25
N VAL A 19 23.88 11.30 -22.86
CA VAL A 19 22.43 11.57 -22.67
C VAL A 19 22.01 12.45 -23.86
N ASP A 20 21.08 11.94 -24.65
CA ASP A 20 20.41 12.72 -25.68
C ASP A 20 19.24 13.49 -25.06
N GLU A 21 18.88 14.64 -25.63
CA GLU A 21 17.89 15.58 -25.07
C GLU A 21 18.19 15.89 -23.58
N VAL A 22 19.47 16.23 -23.32
CA VAL A 22 19.98 16.36 -21.94
C VAL A 22 19.32 17.49 -21.14
N ASP A 23 18.87 18.54 -21.79
CA ASP A 23 18.09 19.64 -21.23
C ASP A 23 16.76 19.16 -20.65
N SER A 24 15.99 18.38 -21.41
CA SER A 24 14.76 17.79 -20.91
C SER A 24 15.02 16.83 -19.74
N ILE A 25 16.00 15.95 -19.86
CA ILE A 25 16.22 14.87 -18.88
C ILE A 25 16.90 15.38 -17.61
N LEU A 26 17.92 16.24 -17.70
CA LEU A 26 18.73 16.64 -16.54
C LEU A 26 18.42 18.04 -16.02
N ILE A 27 17.54 18.80 -16.68
CA ILE A 27 17.05 20.09 -16.21
C ILE A 27 15.56 19.99 -15.90
N ASP A 28 14.69 19.82 -16.92
CA ASP A 28 13.24 19.86 -16.73
C ASP A 28 12.74 18.69 -15.88
N GLU A 29 13.19 17.47 -16.15
CA GLU A 29 12.78 16.25 -15.47
C GLU A 29 13.82 15.72 -14.47
N ALA A 30 14.82 16.52 -14.11
CA ALA A 30 15.92 16.08 -13.25
C ALA A 30 15.46 15.45 -11.92
N ARG A 31 14.38 15.95 -11.35
CA ARG A 31 13.79 15.48 -10.08
C ARG A 31 12.72 14.41 -10.25
N THR A 32 12.37 14.06 -11.47
CA THR A 32 11.38 13.01 -11.73
C THR A 32 11.93 11.67 -11.26
N PRO A 33 11.18 10.93 -10.42
CA PRO A 33 11.63 9.66 -9.90
C PRO A 33 11.40 8.54 -10.91
N LEU A 34 12.41 7.69 -11.07
CA LEU A 34 12.29 6.35 -11.62
C LEU A 34 11.88 5.42 -10.48
N ILE A 35 10.75 4.76 -10.61
CA ILE A 35 10.16 3.96 -9.54
C ILE A 35 10.07 2.50 -9.99
N ILE A 36 10.47 1.59 -9.09
CA ILE A 36 10.11 0.17 -9.16
C ILE A 36 9.12 -0.10 -8.05
N SER A 37 7.97 -0.62 -8.42
CA SER A 37 6.97 -1.17 -7.50
C SER A 37 6.87 -2.67 -7.68
N GLY A 38 6.55 -3.35 -6.60
CA GLY A 38 6.31 -4.79 -6.58
C GLY A 38 5.22 -5.13 -5.58
N PRO A 39 4.66 -6.35 -5.67
CA PRO A 39 3.68 -6.81 -4.71
C PRO A 39 4.30 -6.87 -3.31
N THR A 40 3.50 -6.56 -2.31
CA THR A 40 3.85 -6.84 -0.92
C THR A 40 3.79 -8.33 -0.67
N ASP A 41 4.73 -8.85 0.14
CA ASP A 41 4.73 -10.26 0.57
C ASP A 41 3.64 -10.57 1.61
N GLU A 42 2.74 -9.62 1.87
CA GLU A 42 1.65 -9.82 2.82
C GLU A 42 0.72 -10.94 2.37
N SER A 43 0.57 -11.93 3.24
CA SER A 43 -0.29 -13.07 2.98
C SER A 43 -1.76 -12.64 2.93
N THR A 44 -2.38 -12.67 1.76
CA THR A 44 -3.82 -12.40 1.59
C THR A 44 -4.69 -13.30 2.48
N SER A 45 -4.20 -14.47 2.86
CA SER A 45 -4.87 -15.40 3.77
C SER A 45 -5.04 -14.82 5.18
N LEU A 46 -4.14 -13.93 5.62
CA LEU A 46 -4.22 -13.27 6.91
C LEU A 46 -5.46 -12.38 7.01
N TYR A 47 -5.77 -11.62 5.96
CA TYR A 47 -6.97 -10.77 5.93
C TYR A 47 -8.26 -11.58 6.10
N TYR A 48 -8.40 -12.71 5.43
CA TYR A 48 -9.57 -13.59 5.60
C TYR A 48 -9.61 -14.23 7.00
N LYS A 49 -8.45 -14.57 7.58
CA LYS A 49 -8.36 -15.11 8.93
C LYS A 49 -8.82 -14.09 9.98
N LEU A 50 -8.38 -12.84 9.84
CA LEU A 50 -8.72 -11.76 10.74
C LEU A 50 -10.15 -11.27 10.55
N ASP A 51 -10.71 -11.31 9.34
CA ASP A 51 -12.13 -11.07 9.10
C ASP A 51 -13.00 -12.05 9.91
N LYS A 52 -12.66 -13.34 9.91
CA LYS A 52 -13.35 -14.35 10.71
C LYS A 52 -13.24 -14.10 12.21
N LEU A 53 -12.11 -13.60 12.68
CA LEU A 53 -11.92 -13.21 14.07
C LEU A 53 -12.83 -12.04 14.45
N VAL A 54 -12.79 -10.95 13.68
CA VAL A 54 -13.51 -9.72 13.97
C VAL A 54 -15.04 -9.92 13.93
N ARG A 55 -15.54 -10.85 13.11
CA ARG A 55 -16.98 -11.24 13.11
C ARG A 55 -17.46 -11.83 14.43
N ARG A 56 -16.57 -12.33 15.29
CA ARG A 56 -16.89 -12.85 16.63
C ARG A 56 -16.90 -11.76 17.69
N PHE A 57 -16.41 -10.57 17.37
CA PHE A 57 -16.30 -9.50 18.32
C PHE A 57 -17.66 -8.84 18.60
N HIS A 58 -17.90 -8.50 19.85
CA HIS A 58 -19.10 -7.81 20.31
C HIS A 58 -18.75 -6.41 20.78
N LYS A 59 -19.55 -5.43 20.39
CA LYS A 59 -19.40 -4.04 20.83
C LYS A 59 -19.44 -3.96 22.35
N ASP A 60 -18.68 -3.03 22.91
CA ASP A 60 -18.53 -2.71 24.33
C ASP A 60 -17.85 -3.78 25.20
N SER A 61 -17.64 -5.00 24.69
CA SER A 61 -16.85 -6.04 25.36
C SER A 61 -15.52 -6.33 24.66
N HIS A 62 -15.49 -6.32 23.34
CA HIS A 62 -14.29 -6.60 22.56
C HIS A 62 -13.74 -5.37 21.85
N PHE A 63 -14.58 -4.42 21.50
CA PHE A 63 -14.19 -3.17 20.88
C PHE A 63 -15.16 -2.03 21.24
N GLN A 64 -14.69 -0.81 21.08
CA GLN A 64 -15.48 0.41 21.24
C GLN A 64 -15.39 1.25 19.97
N VAL A 65 -16.50 1.88 19.60
CA VAL A 65 -16.61 2.79 18.44
C VAL A 65 -16.84 4.21 18.94
N ASP A 66 -15.99 5.13 18.53
CA ASP A 66 -16.24 6.56 18.67
C ASP A 66 -16.76 7.11 17.34
N GLU A 67 -18.04 7.40 17.31
CA GLU A 67 -18.72 7.90 16.10
C GLU A 67 -18.29 9.34 15.74
N LYS A 68 -17.89 10.14 16.74
CA LYS A 68 -17.49 11.54 16.52
C LYS A 68 -16.13 11.62 15.80
N THR A 69 -15.18 10.82 16.25
CA THR A 69 -13.83 10.76 15.67
C THR A 69 -13.71 9.72 14.54
N ARG A 70 -14.77 8.93 14.29
CA ARG A 70 -14.77 7.80 13.35
C ARG A 70 -13.59 6.85 13.60
N THR A 71 -13.40 6.49 14.88
CA THR A 71 -12.35 5.56 15.29
C THR A 71 -12.93 4.32 15.95
N VAL A 72 -12.20 3.21 15.85
CA VAL A 72 -12.51 1.96 16.55
C VAL A 72 -11.29 1.57 17.35
N SER A 73 -11.51 1.21 18.61
CA SER A 73 -10.44 0.74 19.50
C SER A 73 -10.78 -0.65 20.00
N ILE A 74 -9.81 -1.55 19.98
CA ILE A 74 -9.91 -2.87 20.59
C ILE A 74 -9.85 -2.74 22.11
N LEU A 75 -10.69 -3.46 22.82
CA LEU A 75 -10.70 -3.54 24.28
C LEU A 75 -9.97 -4.79 24.77
N GLU A 76 -9.72 -4.86 26.06
CA GLU A 76 -9.02 -5.98 26.70
C GLU A 76 -9.62 -7.35 26.37
N GLY A 77 -10.97 -7.45 26.36
CA GLY A 77 -11.67 -8.67 25.93
C GLY A 77 -11.43 -9.07 24.49
N GLY A 78 -11.29 -8.07 23.60
CA GLY A 78 -10.94 -8.29 22.19
C GLY A 78 -9.50 -8.73 22.01
N VAL A 79 -8.57 -8.18 22.81
CA VAL A 79 -7.18 -8.62 22.82
C VAL A 79 -7.07 -10.07 23.26
N ALA A 80 -7.72 -10.46 24.34
CA ALA A 80 -7.72 -11.84 24.85
C ALA A 80 -8.29 -12.84 23.84
N GLU A 81 -9.40 -12.49 23.15
CA GLU A 81 -9.99 -13.33 22.12
C GLU A 81 -9.07 -13.42 20.89
N ALA A 82 -8.42 -12.33 20.50
CA ALA A 82 -7.45 -12.32 19.40
C ALA A 82 -6.24 -13.20 19.69
N GLU A 83 -5.64 -13.08 20.87
CA GLU A 83 -4.51 -13.91 21.33
C GLU A 83 -4.86 -15.40 21.31
N LYS A 84 -6.02 -15.75 21.80
CA LYS A 84 -6.52 -17.13 21.79
C LYS A 84 -6.73 -17.64 20.35
N PHE A 85 -7.37 -16.85 19.49
CA PHE A 85 -7.66 -17.24 18.12
C PHE A 85 -6.41 -17.38 17.25
N LEU A 86 -5.44 -16.50 17.46
CA LEU A 86 -4.19 -16.46 16.72
C LEU A 86 -3.11 -17.38 17.32
N ASN A 87 -3.34 -17.88 18.54
CA ASN A 87 -2.40 -18.68 19.33
C ASN A 87 -1.10 -17.93 19.60
N VAL A 88 -1.20 -16.68 20.05
CA VAL A 88 -0.10 -15.81 20.44
C VAL A 88 -0.23 -15.46 21.93
N SER A 89 0.90 -15.30 22.63
CA SER A 89 0.91 -15.04 24.07
C SER A 89 0.74 -13.57 24.43
N ASN A 90 1.16 -12.67 23.54
CA ASN A 90 1.04 -11.23 23.71
C ASN A 90 0.86 -10.57 22.33
N LEU A 91 -0.32 -10.00 22.11
CA LEU A 91 -0.66 -9.35 20.85
C LEU A 91 0.17 -8.08 20.60
N TYR A 92 0.58 -7.38 21.67
CA TYR A 92 1.34 -6.14 21.60
C TYR A 92 2.86 -6.33 21.61
N ASP A 93 3.36 -7.55 21.46
CA ASP A 93 4.76 -7.79 21.21
C ASP A 93 5.18 -7.16 19.86
N LEU A 94 6.41 -6.67 19.77
CA LEU A 94 6.96 -6.09 18.54
C LEU A 94 6.84 -7.04 17.34
N ALA A 95 6.96 -8.34 17.58
CA ALA A 95 6.78 -9.36 16.54
C ALA A 95 5.34 -9.47 16.00
N HIS A 96 4.36 -8.93 16.72
CA HIS A 96 2.94 -9.03 16.39
C HIS A 96 2.27 -7.68 16.04
N MET A 97 3.06 -6.60 15.95
CA MET A 97 2.52 -5.26 15.63
C MET A 97 1.76 -5.21 14.31
N GLU A 98 2.17 -6.01 13.34
CA GLU A 98 1.46 -6.17 12.06
C GLU A 98 0.07 -6.80 12.26
N LEU A 99 -0.06 -7.80 13.13
CA LEU A 99 -1.35 -8.40 13.47
C LEU A 99 -2.30 -7.39 14.11
N VAL A 100 -1.78 -6.55 15.03
CA VAL A 100 -2.56 -5.46 15.65
C VAL A 100 -3.08 -4.49 14.59
N HIS A 101 -2.22 -4.10 13.66
CA HIS A 101 -2.59 -3.22 12.56
C HIS A 101 -3.73 -3.82 11.72
N HIS A 102 -3.58 -5.06 11.27
CA HIS A 102 -4.58 -5.74 10.44
C HIS A 102 -5.90 -5.99 11.18
N ILE A 103 -5.87 -6.30 12.49
CA ILE A 103 -7.09 -6.41 13.31
C ILE A 103 -7.82 -5.07 13.36
N ASN A 104 -7.09 -3.97 13.55
CA ASN A 104 -7.67 -2.64 13.56
C ASN A 104 -8.28 -2.28 12.20
N GLN A 105 -7.64 -2.61 11.09
CA GLN A 105 -8.21 -2.38 9.76
C GLN A 105 -9.45 -3.24 9.51
N ALA A 106 -9.47 -4.49 9.94
CA ALA A 106 -10.64 -5.35 9.87
C ALA A 106 -11.81 -4.80 10.71
N LEU A 107 -11.55 -4.34 11.93
CA LEU A 107 -12.54 -3.67 12.77
C LEU A 107 -13.09 -2.40 12.11
N ARG A 108 -12.23 -1.55 11.57
CA ARG A 108 -12.64 -0.35 10.83
C ARG A 108 -13.53 -0.70 9.63
N ALA A 109 -13.14 -1.70 8.84
CA ALA A 109 -13.90 -2.17 7.69
C ALA A 109 -15.31 -2.61 8.07
N HIS A 110 -15.47 -3.29 9.22
CA HIS A 110 -16.77 -3.76 9.69
C HIS A 110 -17.62 -2.67 10.34
N GLN A 111 -17.02 -1.78 11.12
CA GLN A 111 -17.76 -0.86 11.98
C GLN A 111 -17.97 0.52 11.37
N LEU A 112 -17.04 0.99 10.55
CA LEU A 112 -17.06 2.36 10.03
C LEU A 112 -17.41 2.45 8.55
N PHE A 113 -17.32 1.34 7.81
CA PHE A 113 -17.56 1.34 6.36
C PHE A 113 -18.78 0.49 6.01
N LYS A 114 -19.77 1.12 5.40
CA LYS A 114 -21.05 0.48 5.04
C LYS A 114 -21.09 0.25 3.52
N ARG A 115 -21.49 -0.98 3.17
CA ARG A 115 -21.75 -1.33 1.77
C ARG A 115 -22.89 -0.46 1.22
N ASP A 116 -22.78 -0.10 -0.04
CA ASP A 116 -23.70 0.76 -0.80
C ASP A 116 -23.81 2.21 -0.28
N VAL A 117 -22.94 2.60 0.66
CA VAL A 117 -22.78 3.97 1.17
C VAL A 117 -21.33 4.44 0.95
N ASP A 118 -20.36 3.79 1.59
CA ASP A 118 -18.94 4.15 1.52
C ASP A 118 -18.22 3.42 0.37
N TYR A 119 -18.71 2.24 0.01
CA TYR A 119 -18.21 1.43 -1.10
C TYR A 119 -19.34 0.55 -1.65
N MET A 120 -19.14 0.06 -2.88
CA MET A 120 -20.01 -0.98 -3.46
C MET A 120 -19.17 -2.14 -3.98
N VAL A 121 -19.82 -3.30 -4.14
CA VAL A 121 -19.21 -4.48 -4.77
C VAL A 121 -19.77 -4.62 -6.18
N LYS A 122 -18.89 -4.54 -7.19
CA LYS A 122 -19.25 -4.71 -8.58
C LYS A 122 -18.17 -5.56 -9.28
N ASP A 123 -18.61 -6.52 -10.09
CA ASP A 123 -17.72 -7.41 -10.86
C ASP A 123 -16.66 -8.10 -9.99
N GLY A 124 -17.02 -8.47 -8.76
CA GLY A 124 -16.12 -9.11 -7.80
C GLY A 124 -15.05 -8.19 -7.20
N LYS A 125 -15.24 -6.88 -7.31
CA LYS A 125 -14.31 -5.86 -6.77
C LYS A 125 -15.02 -4.89 -5.84
N VAL A 126 -14.28 -4.42 -4.82
CA VAL A 126 -14.71 -3.31 -3.97
C VAL A 126 -14.37 -2.00 -4.68
N ILE A 127 -15.36 -1.14 -4.87
CA ILE A 127 -15.21 0.18 -5.51
C ILE A 127 -15.64 1.24 -4.52
N ILE A 128 -14.79 2.24 -4.31
CA ILE A 128 -15.07 3.36 -3.40
C ILE A 128 -16.19 4.24 -3.95
N VAL A 129 -17.09 4.65 -3.08
CA VAL A 129 -18.10 5.67 -3.35
C VAL A 129 -17.61 7.00 -2.78
N ALA A 130 -17.56 8.04 -3.61
CA ALA A 130 -17.17 9.38 -3.15
C ALA A 130 -18.22 9.96 -2.20
N GLU A 131 -17.82 10.31 -0.97
CA GLU A 131 -18.70 10.76 0.10
C GLU A 131 -19.59 11.96 -0.29
N VAL A 132 -19.02 12.92 -1.02
CA VAL A 132 -19.74 14.14 -1.39
C VAL A 132 -20.62 13.99 -2.64
N THR A 133 -20.17 13.22 -3.61
CA THR A 133 -20.81 13.16 -4.93
C THR A 133 -21.58 11.86 -5.20
N GLY A 134 -21.39 10.84 -4.36
CA GLY A 134 -21.93 9.49 -4.59
C GLY A 134 -21.36 8.79 -5.83
N ARG A 135 -20.31 9.37 -6.47
CA ARG A 135 -19.72 8.80 -7.68
C ARG A 135 -18.82 7.63 -7.35
N LEU A 136 -18.89 6.58 -8.16
CA LEU A 136 -17.96 5.47 -8.10
C LEU A 136 -16.56 5.95 -8.53
N MET A 137 -15.55 5.49 -7.80
CA MET A 137 -14.14 5.82 -8.05
C MET A 137 -13.36 4.55 -8.41
N PRO A 138 -13.55 3.99 -9.62
CA PRO A 138 -12.83 2.80 -10.05
C PRO A 138 -11.33 3.09 -10.11
N GLY A 139 -10.52 2.11 -9.70
CA GLY A 139 -9.06 2.24 -9.66
C GLY A 139 -8.51 2.96 -8.43
N ARG A 140 -9.33 3.61 -7.60
CA ARG A 140 -8.92 4.10 -6.29
C ARG A 140 -9.07 3.02 -5.24
N ARG A 141 -8.13 3.01 -4.29
CA ARG A 141 -8.11 2.09 -3.16
C ARG A 141 -7.87 2.86 -1.86
N TYR A 142 -8.44 2.38 -0.77
CA TYR A 142 -8.06 2.86 0.56
C TYR A 142 -6.66 2.36 0.89
N SER A 143 -5.89 3.17 1.60
CA SER A 143 -4.53 2.85 2.04
C SER A 143 -4.49 1.95 3.27
N ASP A 144 -3.28 1.57 3.67
CA ASP A 144 -2.95 0.93 4.94
C ASP A 144 -3.66 -0.41 5.19
N GLY A 145 -3.94 -1.18 4.16
CA GLY A 145 -4.60 -2.48 4.27
C GLY A 145 -6.13 -2.41 4.47
N LEU A 146 -6.73 -1.21 4.54
CA LEU A 146 -8.17 -1.07 4.71
C LEU A 146 -8.95 -1.61 3.51
N HIS A 147 -8.46 -1.39 2.29
CA HIS A 147 -9.14 -1.88 1.09
C HIS A 147 -9.17 -3.41 1.06
N GLN A 148 -8.05 -4.04 1.39
CA GLN A 148 -7.93 -5.49 1.51
C GLN A 148 -8.84 -6.05 2.62
N ALA A 149 -8.97 -5.33 3.75
CA ALA A 149 -9.90 -5.69 4.82
C ALA A 149 -11.37 -5.63 4.36
N LEU A 150 -11.73 -4.66 3.51
CA LEU A 150 -13.05 -4.59 2.88
C LEU A 150 -13.28 -5.72 1.88
N GLU A 151 -12.27 -6.06 1.07
CA GLU A 151 -12.31 -7.19 0.15
C GLU A 151 -12.51 -8.51 0.92
N ALA A 152 -11.83 -8.69 2.06
CA ALA A 152 -12.02 -9.84 2.94
C ALA A 152 -13.44 -9.86 3.54
N LYS A 153 -13.94 -8.72 4.03
CA LYS A 153 -15.30 -8.57 4.58
C LYS A 153 -16.37 -8.99 3.58
N GLU A 154 -16.22 -8.62 2.32
CA GLU A 154 -17.16 -8.94 1.24
C GLU A 154 -16.88 -10.30 0.59
N ASN A 155 -15.86 -11.01 1.06
CA ASN A 155 -15.42 -12.31 0.53
C ASN A 155 -15.16 -12.28 -0.99
N VAL A 156 -14.61 -11.17 -1.48
CA VAL A 156 -14.13 -11.03 -2.86
C VAL A 156 -12.63 -11.28 -2.90
N ARG A 157 -12.08 -11.45 -4.11
CA ARG A 157 -10.64 -11.65 -4.27
C ARG A 157 -9.89 -10.42 -3.78
N ILE A 158 -8.93 -10.61 -2.88
CA ILE A 158 -8.03 -9.55 -2.41
C ILE A 158 -7.00 -9.30 -3.50
N GLU A 159 -6.91 -8.04 -3.94
CA GLU A 159 -5.86 -7.58 -4.84
C GLU A 159 -4.63 -7.21 -4.03
N GLU A 160 -3.47 -7.72 -4.46
CA GLU A 160 -2.18 -7.41 -3.84
C GLU A 160 -1.89 -5.91 -3.95
N GLU A 161 -1.37 -5.34 -2.88
CA GLU A 161 -0.93 -3.96 -2.88
C GLU A 161 0.50 -3.87 -3.44
N TYR A 162 0.72 -2.92 -4.33
CA TYR A 162 2.05 -2.65 -4.86
C TYR A 162 2.71 -1.56 -4.03
N GLN A 163 3.86 -1.88 -3.45
CA GLN A 163 4.68 -0.90 -2.75
C GLN A 163 5.87 -0.46 -3.59
N THR A 164 6.33 0.75 -3.35
CA THR A 164 7.57 1.24 -3.95
C THR A 164 8.75 0.51 -3.33
N LEU A 165 9.39 -0.36 -4.09
CA LEU A 165 10.55 -1.13 -3.66
C LEU A 165 11.84 -0.32 -3.76
N ALA A 166 11.94 0.53 -4.77
CA ALA A 166 13.07 1.41 -4.98
C ALA A 166 12.66 2.63 -5.80
N SER A 167 13.29 3.76 -5.52
CA SER A 167 13.17 4.96 -6.34
C SER A 167 14.51 5.69 -6.43
N ILE A 168 14.75 6.32 -7.59
CA ILE A 168 15.91 7.18 -7.82
C ILE A 168 15.50 8.26 -8.80
N THR A 169 15.92 9.51 -8.59
CA THR A 169 15.68 10.58 -9.55
C THR A 169 16.63 10.49 -10.74
N PHE A 170 16.24 11.05 -11.89
CA PHE A 170 17.15 11.09 -13.06
C PHE A 170 18.50 11.70 -12.71
N GLN A 171 18.52 12.84 -12.03
CA GLN A 171 19.77 13.48 -11.64
C GLN A 171 20.68 12.57 -10.82
N ASN A 172 20.11 11.82 -9.86
CA ASN A 172 20.89 10.93 -9.00
C ASN A 172 21.36 9.69 -9.76
N TYR A 173 20.55 9.18 -10.67
CA TYR A 173 20.93 8.06 -11.52
C TYR A 173 22.12 8.42 -12.42
N PHE A 174 22.07 9.56 -13.11
CA PHE A 174 23.14 9.97 -14.00
C PHE A 174 24.42 10.41 -13.25
N ARG A 175 24.31 10.85 -12.00
CA ARG A 175 25.48 11.12 -11.13
C ARG A 175 26.29 9.86 -10.80
N MET A 176 25.77 8.68 -11.02
CA MET A 176 26.50 7.42 -10.82
C MET A 176 27.57 7.21 -11.92
N TYR A 177 27.45 7.85 -13.08
CA TYR A 177 28.43 7.74 -14.13
C TYR A 177 29.72 8.53 -13.81
N LYS A 178 30.89 7.89 -14.01
CA LYS A 178 32.19 8.51 -13.80
C LYS A 178 32.45 9.63 -14.80
N LYS A 179 31.94 9.46 -16.04
CA LYS A 179 32.02 10.44 -17.11
C LYS A 179 30.68 10.50 -17.83
N LEU A 180 30.17 11.72 -17.98
CA LEU A 180 28.89 11.99 -18.60
C LEU A 180 29.07 13.04 -19.70
N ALA A 181 28.45 12.84 -20.84
CA ALA A 181 28.28 13.82 -21.89
C ALA A 181 26.82 13.96 -22.24
N GLY A 182 26.43 15.12 -22.70
CA GLY A 182 25.06 15.39 -23.13
C GLY A 182 25.03 15.98 -24.52
N MET A 183 23.90 15.81 -25.20
CA MET A 183 23.61 16.50 -26.47
C MET A 183 22.16 16.95 -26.45
N THR A 184 21.89 18.04 -27.12
CA THR A 184 20.57 18.64 -27.27
C THR A 184 20.53 19.47 -28.54
N GLY A 185 19.34 19.51 -29.18
CA GLY A 185 19.12 20.35 -30.36
C GLY A 185 18.97 21.84 -30.02
N THR A 186 18.73 22.19 -28.75
CA THR A 186 18.46 23.56 -28.29
C THR A 186 19.68 24.28 -27.68
N ALA A 187 20.82 23.62 -27.58
CA ALA A 187 22.02 24.16 -26.94
C ALA A 187 22.52 25.50 -27.49
N ALA A 188 22.17 25.86 -28.73
CA ALA A 188 22.55 27.13 -29.34
C ALA A 188 21.62 28.30 -28.98
N THR A 189 20.46 28.03 -28.35
CA THR A 189 19.45 29.01 -28.00
C THR A 189 19.46 29.40 -26.52
N GLU A 190 20.20 28.63 -25.72
CA GLU A 190 20.43 28.83 -24.28
C GLU A 190 21.97 28.96 -24.04
#